data_0a0dc12070b41f5d25f667baf1724ed3
#
_entry.id   0a0dc12070b41f5d25f667baf1724ed3
#
_cell.length_a   1.000
_cell.length_b   1.000
_cell.length_c   1.000
_cell.angle_alpha   90.00
_cell.angle_beta   90.00
_cell.angle_gamma   90.00
#
_symmetry.space_group_name_H-M   'P 1'
#
loop_
_entity.id
_entity.type
_entity.pdbx_description
1 polymer ?
#
loop_
_entity_poly.entity_id
_entity_poly.type
_entity_poly.pdbx_seq_one_letter_code
_entity_poly.pdbx_strand_id
1 'polypeptide(L)'
;MNWRAVVVSVGLIASLGGCAGMNVQTAGPLADNKGSTWAVLPFANNTETPMANARAAAIAAGTLQSEGRPVLGNLPINTRTEALLGGDWKREYADALRQARADGARYALAGSVDEWDYRAGINAEPEVAMTLWVVDVANDKVVWSGVGSAHGGSLGRGGTGGVAQRLIQRLLNRALH
;
A
#
# COMPACT_ATOMS: atom_id res chain seq x y z
N MET A 1 28.08 50.15 -2.89
CA MET A 1 27.45 48.93 -3.43
C MET A 1 26.96 48.10 -2.23
N ASN A 2 25.66 48.13 -1.92
CA ASN A 2 25.09 47.77 -0.63
C ASN A 2 24.91 46.25 -0.51
N TRP A 3 25.80 45.58 0.17
CA TRP A 3 25.76 44.13 0.49
C TRP A 3 24.47 43.69 1.23
N ARG A 4 23.79 44.59 1.89
CA ARG A 4 22.54 44.27 2.63
C ARG A 4 21.33 43.93 1.75
N ALA A 5 21.33 44.28 0.47
CA ALA A 5 20.23 44.02 -0.45
C ALA A 5 20.28 42.61 -1.06
N VAL A 6 21.43 41.94 -1.03
CA VAL A 6 21.61 40.59 -1.66
C VAL A 6 21.17 39.46 -0.73
N VAL A 7 21.21 39.68 0.59
CA VAL A 7 20.87 38.62 1.58
C VAL A 7 19.36 38.40 1.71
N VAL A 8 18.54 39.41 1.40
CA VAL A 8 17.05 39.29 1.50
C VAL A 8 16.44 38.54 0.33
N SER A 9 17.11 38.52 -0.83
CA SER A 9 16.56 37.83 -2.04
C SER A 9 16.78 36.32 -2.08
N VAL A 10 17.66 35.77 -1.27
CA VAL A 10 17.92 34.31 -1.22
C VAL A 10 16.97 33.58 -0.26
N GLY A 11 16.35 34.28 0.68
CA GLY A 11 15.45 33.66 1.68
C GLY A 11 14.04 33.33 1.19
N LEU A 12 13.62 33.77 0.00
CA LEU A 12 12.22 33.66 -0.45
C LEU A 12 11.97 32.54 -1.46
N ILE A 13 12.98 31.75 -1.85
CA ILE A 13 12.84 30.68 -2.85
C ILE A 13 12.62 29.30 -2.20
N ALA A 14 12.67 29.20 -0.88
CA ALA A 14 12.63 27.89 -0.17
C ALA A 14 11.23 27.38 0.20
N SER A 15 10.13 28.01 -0.21
CA SER A 15 8.77 27.67 0.28
C SER A 15 7.78 27.15 -0.78
N LEU A 16 8.24 26.72 -1.96
CA LEU A 16 7.39 26.09 -2.98
C LEU A 16 7.57 24.56 -3.02
N GLY A 17 7.74 23.94 -1.87
CA GLY A 17 7.62 22.48 -1.74
C GLY A 17 6.14 22.11 -1.77
N GLY A 18 5.63 21.65 -2.91
CA GLY A 18 4.29 21.06 -3.00
C GLY A 18 4.15 19.96 -1.94
N CYS A 19 3.25 20.14 -0.97
CA CYS A 19 3.02 19.21 0.11
C CYS A 19 2.40 17.92 -0.42
N ALA A 20 3.20 16.89 -0.67
CA ALA A 20 2.68 15.51 -0.72
C ALA A 20 2.24 15.16 0.71
N GLY A 21 0.93 15.00 0.93
CA GLY A 21 0.39 14.63 2.24
C GLY A 21 0.31 13.11 2.37
N MET A 22 0.65 12.60 3.54
CA MET A 22 0.46 11.19 3.90
C MET A 22 0.02 11.09 5.35
N ASN A 23 -1.08 10.39 5.58
CA ASN A 23 -1.59 10.06 6.91
C ASN A 23 -1.58 8.54 7.08
N VAL A 24 -1.04 8.04 8.20
CA VAL A 24 -0.95 6.61 8.50
C VAL A 24 -1.21 6.39 9.98
N GLN A 25 -2.14 5.48 10.29
CA GLN A 25 -2.43 4.98 11.63
C GLN A 25 -2.25 3.47 11.64
N THR A 26 -1.50 2.96 12.60
CA THR A 26 -1.17 1.53 12.68
C THR A 26 -1.24 1.03 14.10
N ALA A 27 -1.46 -0.28 14.26
CA ALA A 27 -1.11 -0.99 15.47
C ALA A 27 0.42 -0.93 15.71
N GLY A 28 0.88 -1.35 16.86
CA GLY A 28 2.30 -1.52 17.14
C GLY A 28 2.96 -2.53 16.18
N PRO A 29 4.30 -2.56 16.11
CA PRO A 29 4.99 -3.46 15.20
C PRO A 29 4.70 -4.93 15.51
N LEU A 30 4.73 -5.77 14.50
CA LEU A 30 4.64 -7.22 14.63
C LEU A 30 5.87 -7.77 15.33
N ALA A 31 5.66 -8.76 16.22
CA ALA A 31 6.75 -9.59 16.71
C ALA A 31 7.16 -10.59 15.61
N ASP A 32 7.72 -10.07 14.51
CA ASP A 32 8.12 -10.86 13.35
C ASP A 32 9.63 -11.08 13.31
N ASN A 33 10.05 -12.31 13.05
CA ASN A 33 11.44 -12.65 12.78
C ASN A 33 11.75 -12.46 11.29
N LYS A 34 12.85 -11.80 10.97
CA LYS A 34 13.38 -11.78 9.59
C LYS A 34 13.54 -13.22 9.12
N GLY A 35 12.81 -13.62 8.11
CA GLY A 35 12.81 -15.00 7.60
C GLY A 35 11.48 -15.73 7.75
N SER A 36 10.49 -15.15 8.45
CA SER A 36 9.12 -15.64 8.39
C SER A 36 8.63 -15.62 6.94
N THR A 37 7.95 -16.68 6.55
CA THR A 37 7.33 -16.79 5.23
C THR A 37 5.99 -16.08 5.18
N TRP A 38 5.74 -15.37 4.11
CA TRP A 38 4.53 -14.58 3.90
C TRP A 38 3.73 -15.06 2.70
N ALA A 39 2.45 -14.85 2.74
CA ALA A 39 1.58 -14.88 1.57
C ALA A 39 0.93 -13.52 1.39
N VAL A 40 0.53 -13.19 0.16
CA VAL A 40 -0.30 -12.01 -0.11
C VAL A 40 -1.65 -12.51 -0.63
N LEU A 41 -2.69 -12.18 0.12
CA LEU A 41 -4.07 -12.56 -0.21
C LEU A 41 -4.68 -11.54 -1.18
N PRO A 42 -5.79 -11.88 -1.84
CA PRO A 42 -6.55 -10.93 -2.63
C PRO A 42 -7.00 -9.74 -1.79
N PHE A 43 -6.78 -8.53 -2.29
CA PHE A 43 -7.28 -7.30 -1.67
C PHE A 43 -8.72 -7.03 -2.14
N ALA A 44 -9.53 -6.44 -1.26
CA ALA A 44 -10.82 -5.90 -1.66
C ALA A 44 -10.65 -4.63 -2.50
N ASN A 45 -11.51 -4.43 -3.50
CA ASN A 45 -11.58 -3.19 -4.26
C ASN A 45 -12.88 -2.45 -3.94
N ASN A 46 -12.77 -1.38 -3.18
CA ASN A 46 -13.89 -0.51 -2.82
C ASN A 46 -13.93 0.74 -3.72
N THR A 47 -13.12 0.77 -4.80
CA THR A 47 -13.02 1.89 -5.73
C THR A 47 -13.69 1.56 -7.07
N GLU A 48 -13.96 2.58 -7.86
CA GLU A 48 -14.42 2.41 -9.24
C GLU A 48 -13.28 2.11 -10.22
N THR A 49 -12.01 2.25 -9.79
CA THR A 49 -10.84 1.98 -10.63
C THR A 49 -10.63 0.47 -10.78
N PRO A 50 -10.75 -0.06 -12.01
CA PRO A 50 -10.57 -1.48 -12.24
C PRO A 50 -9.16 -1.96 -11.82
N MET A 51 -9.11 -3.12 -11.18
CA MET A 51 -7.87 -3.79 -10.77
C MET A 51 -6.98 -2.98 -9.80
N ALA A 52 -7.50 -1.96 -9.12
CA ALA A 52 -6.76 -1.23 -8.10
C ALA A 52 -6.24 -2.16 -7.00
N ASN A 53 -7.08 -3.10 -6.56
CA ASN A 53 -6.75 -4.14 -5.60
C ASN A 53 -5.59 -5.07 -6.05
N ALA A 54 -5.61 -5.53 -7.30
CA ALA A 54 -4.55 -6.40 -7.83
C ALA A 54 -3.21 -5.64 -7.94
N ARG A 55 -3.25 -4.37 -8.34
CA ARG A 55 -2.07 -3.50 -8.39
C ARG A 55 -1.50 -3.27 -6.99
N ALA A 56 -2.36 -2.97 -6.01
CA ALA A 56 -1.94 -2.78 -4.62
C ALA A 56 -1.33 -4.05 -4.04
N ALA A 57 -1.95 -5.22 -4.26
CA ALA A 57 -1.42 -6.50 -3.81
C ALA A 57 -0.06 -6.84 -4.43
N ALA A 58 0.13 -6.56 -5.72
CA ALA A 58 1.42 -6.75 -6.39
C ALA A 58 2.52 -5.83 -5.82
N ILE A 59 2.20 -4.56 -5.55
CA ILE A 59 3.13 -3.62 -4.91
C ILE A 59 3.47 -4.09 -3.50
N ALA A 60 2.48 -4.55 -2.74
CA ALA A 60 2.68 -5.05 -1.38
C ALA A 60 3.59 -6.28 -1.34
N ALA A 61 3.40 -7.22 -2.26
CA ALA A 61 4.26 -8.40 -2.40
C ALA A 61 5.70 -8.02 -2.74
N GLY A 62 5.91 -7.13 -3.71
CA GLY A 62 7.24 -6.62 -4.05
C GLY A 62 7.90 -5.88 -2.89
N THR A 63 7.13 -5.12 -2.11
CA THR A 63 7.63 -4.42 -0.91
C THR A 63 8.07 -5.42 0.16
N LEU A 64 7.26 -6.46 0.46
CA LEU A 64 7.66 -7.51 1.40
C LEU A 64 8.96 -8.20 0.98
N GLN A 65 9.08 -8.53 -0.30
CA GLN A 65 10.31 -9.14 -0.84
C GLN A 65 11.52 -8.23 -0.71
N SER A 66 11.36 -6.94 -0.98
CA SER A 66 12.45 -5.95 -0.83
C SER A 66 12.88 -5.75 0.62
N GLU A 67 11.98 -6.00 1.58
CA GLU A 67 12.26 -6.02 3.02
C GLU A 67 12.83 -7.36 3.52
N GLY A 68 13.17 -8.26 2.60
CA GLY A 68 13.74 -9.57 2.93
C GLY A 68 12.73 -10.56 3.51
N ARG A 69 11.44 -10.40 3.21
CA ARG A 69 10.35 -11.30 3.61
C ARG A 69 10.02 -12.24 2.45
N PRO A 70 10.31 -13.55 2.53
CA PRO A 70 9.95 -14.50 1.47
C PRO A 70 8.43 -14.54 1.29
N VAL A 71 7.96 -14.26 0.09
CA VAL A 71 6.55 -14.36 -0.28
C VAL A 71 6.32 -15.68 -1.03
N LEU A 72 5.47 -16.53 -0.46
CA LEU A 72 5.10 -17.83 -1.01
C LEU A 72 3.88 -17.72 -1.95
N GLY A 73 3.77 -18.68 -2.85
CA GLY A 73 2.65 -18.79 -3.77
C GLY A 73 2.74 -17.84 -4.96
N ASN A 74 1.71 -17.89 -5.79
CA ASN A 74 1.57 -16.98 -6.92
C ASN A 74 1.06 -15.63 -6.41
N LEU A 75 1.60 -14.54 -6.96
CA LEU A 75 1.01 -13.23 -6.76
C LEU A 75 -0.47 -13.28 -7.14
N PRO A 76 -1.38 -12.68 -6.35
CA PRO A 76 -2.80 -12.66 -6.64
C PRO A 76 -3.09 -11.70 -7.82
N ILE A 77 -2.42 -11.94 -8.94
CA ILE A 77 -2.70 -11.27 -10.21
C ILE A 77 -3.85 -12.05 -10.83
N ASN A 78 -5.06 -11.70 -10.44
CA ASN A 78 -6.24 -12.30 -11.03
C ASN A 78 -6.41 -11.72 -12.44
N THR A 79 -5.91 -12.43 -13.44
CA THR A 79 -6.02 -12.07 -14.87
C THR A 79 -7.37 -12.50 -15.47
N ARG A 80 -8.25 -13.11 -14.66
CA ARG A 80 -9.55 -13.60 -15.16
C ARG A 80 -10.55 -12.47 -15.28
N THR A 81 -11.36 -12.55 -16.30
CA THR A 81 -12.52 -11.70 -16.57
C THR A 81 -13.51 -11.62 -15.39
N GLU A 82 -13.50 -12.61 -14.51
CA GLU A 82 -14.31 -12.65 -13.27
C GLU A 82 -13.95 -11.53 -12.29
N ALA A 83 -12.69 -11.10 -12.24
CA ALA A 83 -12.28 -9.94 -11.43
C ALA A 83 -12.88 -8.62 -11.93
N LEU A 84 -13.24 -8.56 -13.21
CA LEU A 84 -13.91 -7.41 -13.81
C LEU A 84 -15.44 -7.40 -13.55
N LEU A 85 -16.01 -8.55 -13.17
CA LEU A 85 -17.44 -8.74 -12.94
C LEU A 85 -17.83 -8.74 -11.45
N GLY A 86 -16.91 -8.35 -10.55
CA GLY A 86 -17.19 -8.30 -9.11
C GLY A 86 -17.23 -9.68 -8.48
N GLY A 87 -16.17 -10.47 -8.66
CA GLY A 87 -16.04 -11.78 -8.01
C GLY A 87 -16.26 -11.72 -6.50
N ASP A 88 -16.70 -12.81 -5.89
CA ASP A 88 -16.90 -12.91 -4.45
C ASP A 88 -15.53 -12.85 -3.73
N TRP A 89 -15.09 -11.62 -3.44
CA TRP A 89 -13.82 -11.37 -2.75
C TRP A 89 -13.69 -12.20 -1.46
N LYS A 90 -14.78 -12.41 -0.72
CA LYS A 90 -14.74 -13.19 0.53
C LYS A 90 -14.36 -14.66 0.27
N ARG A 91 -14.87 -15.21 -0.81
CA ARG A 91 -14.56 -16.57 -1.24
C ARG A 91 -13.11 -16.68 -1.69
N GLU A 92 -12.68 -15.77 -2.56
CA GLU A 92 -11.29 -15.72 -3.03
C GLU A 92 -10.29 -15.58 -1.87
N TYR A 93 -10.61 -14.70 -0.91
CA TYR A 93 -9.83 -14.51 0.32
C TYR A 93 -9.73 -15.82 1.12
N ALA A 94 -10.86 -16.49 1.37
CA ALA A 94 -10.88 -17.72 2.15
C ALA A 94 -10.09 -18.85 1.45
N ASP A 95 -10.20 -18.97 0.12
CA ASP A 95 -9.48 -19.94 -0.68
C ASP A 95 -7.96 -19.67 -0.65
N ALA A 96 -7.57 -18.41 -0.83
CA ALA A 96 -6.17 -17.99 -0.77
C ALA A 96 -5.56 -18.19 0.63
N LEU A 97 -6.31 -17.96 1.69
CA LEU A 97 -5.85 -18.20 3.06
C LEU A 97 -5.63 -19.72 3.33
N ARG A 98 -6.53 -20.58 2.81
CA ARG A 98 -6.32 -22.03 2.89
C ARG A 98 -5.08 -22.47 2.13
N GLN A 99 -4.86 -21.90 0.93
CA GLN A 99 -3.66 -22.16 0.14
C GLN A 99 -2.39 -21.70 0.86
N ALA A 100 -2.40 -20.48 1.40
CA ALA A 100 -1.28 -19.95 2.19
C ALA A 100 -0.88 -20.87 3.36
N ARG A 101 -1.89 -21.46 4.02
CA ARG A 101 -1.67 -22.46 5.09
C ARG A 101 -1.04 -23.73 4.54
N ALA A 102 -1.52 -24.25 3.41
CA ALA A 102 -0.97 -25.44 2.77
C ALA A 102 0.48 -25.24 2.31
N ASP A 103 0.81 -24.02 1.85
CA ASP A 103 2.15 -23.64 1.41
C ASP A 103 3.11 -23.35 2.59
N GLY A 104 2.62 -23.34 3.83
CA GLY A 104 3.44 -23.12 5.02
C GLY A 104 3.77 -21.65 5.30
N ALA A 105 2.94 -20.73 4.83
CA ALA A 105 3.11 -19.31 5.18
C ALA A 105 2.85 -19.10 6.67
N ARG A 106 3.72 -18.33 7.32
CA ARG A 106 3.56 -17.91 8.71
C ARG A 106 2.55 -16.77 8.82
N TYR A 107 2.68 -15.79 7.95
CA TYR A 107 1.82 -14.63 7.90
C TYR A 107 1.19 -14.48 6.52
N ALA A 108 -0.01 -13.91 6.50
CA ALA A 108 -0.66 -13.49 5.28
C ALA A 108 -1.02 -12.00 5.34
N LEU A 109 -0.59 -11.25 4.34
CA LEU A 109 -0.94 -9.85 4.17
C LEU A 109 -2.21 -9.76 3.32
N ALA A 110 -3.19 -9.03 3.80
CA ALA A 110 -4.41 -8.70 3.09
C ALA A 110 -4.70 -7.20 3.18
N GLY A 111 -5.68 -6.72 2.43
CA GLY A 111 -6.03 -5.31 2.45
C GLY A 111 -7.32 -4.99 1.71
N SER A 112 -7.72 -3.74 1.83
CA SER A 112 -8.73 -3.10 0.97
C SER A 112 -8.14 -1.83 0.36
N VAL A 113 -8.53 -1.56 -0.87
CA VAL A 113 -8.27 -0.28 -1.54
C VAL A 113 -9.56 0.51 -1.51
N ASP A 114 -9.53 1.65 -0.85
CA ASP A 114 -10.70 2.48 -0.57
C ASP A 114 -10.74 3.73 -1.46
N GLU A 115 -9.56 4.21 -1.91
CA GLU A 115 -9.40 5.26 -2.92
C GLU A 115 -8.23 4.93 -3.85
N TRP A 116 -8.42 5.15 -5.15
CA TRP A 116 -7.38 4.98 -6.17
C TRP A 116 -7.73 5.83 -7.39
N ASP A 117 -7.61 7.13 -7.25
CA ASP A 117 -8.07 8.07 -8.26
C ASP A 117 -7.23 9.35 -8.26
N TYR A 118 -7.68 10.32 -9.02
CA TYR A 118 -7.17 11.67 -9.03
C TYR A 118 -8.18 12.61 -8.40
N ARG A 119 -7.72 13.39 -7.40
CA ARG A 119 -8.54 14.43 -6.79
C ARG A 119 -8.98 15.43 -7.86
N ALA A 120 -10.29 15.68 -7.95
CA ALA A 120 -10.84 16.64 -8.89
C ALA A 120 -10.36 18.06 -8.58
N GLY A 121 -9.97 18.81 -9.61
CA GLY A 121 -9.52 20.20 -9.48
C GLY A 121 -8.60 20.64 -10.62
N ILE A 122 -8.18 21.90 -10.59
CA ILE A 122 -7.28 22.50 -11.59
C ILE A 122 -5.90 21.80 -11.60
N ASN A 123 -5.50 21.27 -10.45
CA ASN A 123 -4.31 20.43 -10.30
C ASN A 123 -4.77 19.04 -9.85
N ALA A 124 -5.15 18.19 -10.80
CA ALA A 124 -5.51 16.81 -10.50
C ALA A 124 -4.33 16.08 -9.84
N GLU A 125 -4.46 15.76 -8.56
CA GLU A 125 -3.43 15.06 -7.78
C GLU A 125 -3.85 13.60 -7.57
N PRO A 126 -2.93 12.64 -7.76
CA PRO A 126 -3.24 11.25 -7.47
C PRO A 126 -3.49 11.06 -5.98
N GLU A 127 -4.57 10.36 -5.64
CA GLU A 127 -4.97 10.03 -4.28
C GLU A 127 -5.17 8.54 -4.12
N VAL A 128 -4.65 7.99 -3.02
CA VAL A 128 -4.78 6.57 -2.67
C VAL A 128 -5.08 6.45 -1.19
N ALA A 129 -6.11 5.66 -0.85
CA ALA A 129 -6.38 5.26 0.53
C ALA A 129 -6.55 3.74 0.59
N MET A 130 -6.04 3.14 1.66
CA MET A 130 -6.13 1.71 1.86
C MET A 130 -6.00 1.31 3.32
N THR A 131 -6.53 0.13 3.60
CA THR A 131 -6.34 -0.59 4.85
C THR A 131 -5.56 -1.86 4.58
N LEU A 132 -4.53 -2.12 5.38
CA LEU A 132 -3.77 -3.38 5.37
C LEU A 132 -3.95 -4.10 6.69
N TRP A 133 -3.97 -5.42 6.66
CA TRP A 133 -3.92 -6.25 7.87
C TRP A 133 -3.10 -7.51 7.64
N VAL A 134 -2.48 -7.97 8.72
CA VAL A 134 -1.68 -9.20 8.74
C VAL A 134 -2.40 -10.25 9.55
N VAL A 135 -2.53 -11.43 8.98
CA VAL A 135 -3.14 -12.61 9.60
C VAL A 135 -2.05 -13.59 10.00
N ASP A 136 -2.08 -14.07 11.24
CA ASP A 136 -1.38 -15.29 11.63
C ASP A 136 -2.12 -16.48 11.00
N VAL A 137 -1.48 -17.10 10.02
CA VAL A 137 -2.11 -18.14 9.18
C VAL A 137 -2.49 -19.38 9.97
N ALA A 138 -1.74 -19.70 11.03
CA ALA A 138 -2.03 -20.87 11.87
C ALA A 138 -3.31 -20.72 12.69
N ASN A 139 -3.59 -19.50 13.15
CA ASN A 139 -4.65 -19.21 14.12
C ASN A 139 -5.85 -18.44 13.51
N ASP A 140 -5.78 -18.04 12.26
CA ASP A 140 -6.76 -17.16 11.57
C ASP A 140 -7.03 -15.84 12.31
N LYS A 141 -6.00 -15.31 13.00
CA LYS A 141 -6.13 -14.08 13.78
C LYS A 141 -5.43 -12.92 13.09
N VAL A 142 -6.12 -11.79 13.00
CA VAL A 142 -5.46 -10.53 12.63
C VAL A 142 -4.54 -10.13 13.79
N VAL A 143 -3.26 -10.05 13.48
CA VAL A 143 -2.19 -9.72 14.45
C VAL A 143 -1.64 -8.32 14.28
N TRP A 144 -1.97 -7.67 13.18
CA TRP A 144 -1.62 -6.29 12.89
C TRP A 144 -2.60 -5.68 11.90
N SER A 145 -2.83 -4.38 12.00
CA SER A 145 -3.56 -3.60 11.01
C SER A 145 -3.03 -2.18 10.93
N GLY A 146 -3.19 -1.59 9.76
CA GLY A 146 -2.86 -0.21 9.50
C GLY A 146 -3.74 0.38 8.41
N VAL A 147 -4.13 1.62 8.59
CA VAL A 147 -4.90 2.39 7.61
C VAL A 147 -4.12 3.64 7.23
N GLY A 148 -4.21 4.02 5.98
CA GLY A 148 -3.54 5.22 5.54
C GLY A 148 -4.09 5.79 4.24
N SER A 149 -3.86 7.07 4.06
CA SER A 149 -4.10 7.78 2.82
C SER A 149 -2.87 8.59 2.41
N ALA A 150 -2.68 8.76 1.13
CA ALA A 150 -1.62 9.56 0.57
C ALA A 150 -2.08 10.24 -0.72
N HIS A 151 -1.61 11.46 -0.94
CA HIS A 151 -1.79 12.17 -2.19
C HIS A 151 -0.45 12.63 -2.74
N GLY A 152 -0.35 12.72 -4.06
CA GLY A 152 0.80 13.28 -4.73
C GLY A 152 0.68 14.78 -4.84
N GLY A 153 1.80 15.51 -4.81
CA GLY A 153 1.81 16.92 -5.19
C GLY A 153 1.77 17.09 -6.71
N SER A 154 1.32 18.23 -7.19
CA SER A 154 1.16 18.58 -8.62
C SER A 154 2.43 18.41 -9.46
N LEU A 155 3.61 18.39 -8.84
CA LEU A 155 4.92 18.13 -9.45
C LEU A 155 5.43 16.70 -9.17
N GLY A 156 4.63 15.85 -8.50
CA GLY A 156 5.00 14.48 -8.13
C GLY A 156 5.07 13.56 -9.35
N ARG A 157 6.25 13.08 -9.67
CA ARG A 157 6.45 12.05 -10.67
C ARG A 157 5.89 10.73 -10.16
N GLY A 158 4.98 10.13 -10.90
CA GLY A 158 4.44 8.79 -10.64
C GLY A 158 3.01 8.80 -10.13
N GLY A 159 2.03 8.78 -11.01
CA GLY A 159 0.60 8.68 -10.77
C GLY A 159 0.15 7.88 -9.52
N THR A 160 -1.07 7.40 -9.48
CA THR A 160 -1.62 6.64 -8.35
C THR A 160 -0.75 5.46 -7.91
N GLY A 161 -0.09 4.76 -8.86
CA GLY A 161 0.82 3.65 -8.54
C GLY A 161 2.03 4.07 -7.69
N GLY A 162 2.64 5.21 -7.99
CA GLY A 162 3.77 5.74 -7.20
C GLY A 162 3.33 6.22 -5.81
N VAL A 163 2.12 6.79 -5.69
CA VAL A 163 1.54 7.16 -4.40
C VAL A 163 1.25 5.92 -3.58
N ALA A 164 0.63 4.89 -4.18
CA ALA A 164 0.34 3.61 -3.54
C ALA A 164 1.61 2.93 -3.04
N GLN A 165 2.67 2.92 -3.84
CA GLN A 165 3.95 2.33 -3.44
C GLN A 165 4.50 2.98 -2.17
N ARG A 166 4.54 4.30 -2.11
CA ARG A 166 5.01 5.02 -0.90
C ARG A 166 4.13 4.75 0.32
N LEU A 167 2.81 4.70 0.12
CA LEU A 167 1.87 4.42 1.20
C LEU A 167 2.05 3.00 1.74
N ILE A 168 2.11 2.00 0.85
CA ILE A 168 2.32 0.59 1.23
C ILE A 168 3.67 0.42 1.94
N GLN A 169 4.74 1.02 1.42
CA GLN A 169 6.05 1.00 2.09
C GLN A 169 5.98 1.58 3.50
N ARG A 170 5.29 2.71 3.67
CA ARG A 170 5.15 3.34 4.99
C ARG A 170 4.35 2.46 5.95
N LEU A 171 3.24 1.85 5.49
CA LEU A 171 2.42 0.95 6.30
C LEU A 171 3.21 -0.29 6.70
N LEU A 172 3.86 -0.96 5.74
CA LEU A 172 4.65 -2.17 6.02
C LEU A 172 5.88 -1.88 6.88
N ASN A 173 6.56 -0.74 6.72
CA ASN A 173 7.64 -0.36 7.62
C ASN A 173 7.17 -0.24 9.07
N ARG A 174 5.94 0.25 9.30
CA ARG A 174 5.34 0.29 10.64
C ARG A 174 4.93 -1.08 11.18
N ALA A 175 4.66 -2.03 10.29
CA ALA A 175 4.38 -3.40 10.70
C ALA A 175 5.66 -4.17 11.06
N LEU A 176 6.75 -3.91 10.35
CA LEU A 176 7.97 -4.73 10.39
C LEU A 176 9.07 -4.16 11.31
N HIS A 177 8.94 -2.88 11.71
CA HIS A 177 9.93 -2.12 12.50
C HIS A 177 9.27 -1.25 13.58
#